data_fe0c9678abb1603d6989b966cb2f8077
#
_entry.id   fe0c9678abb1603d6989b966cb2f8077
#
_cell.length_a   1.000
_cell.length_b   1.000
_cell.length_c   1.000
_cell.angle_alpha   90.00
_cell.angle_beta   90.00
_cell.angle_gamma   90.00
#
_symmetry.space_group_name_H-M   'P 1'
#
loop_
_entity.id
_entity.type
_entity.pdbx_description
1 polymer ?
#
loop_
_entity_poly.entity_id
_entity_poly.type
_entity_poly.pdbx_seq_one_letter_code
_entity_poly.pdbx_strand_id
1 'polypeptide(L)'
;MAKRKLSKQQQRRIANQQKDKIKDDGMQLDESSTQTVRVISHHGKELFAETEDAERIKCKIRQNLGDIACGDYALVQQAIDTTEDDDSHNVVVAIKERSNLLVKKGFAGAIKPVAANIGQLVIVTALKPKPNPYLIDRYLTAAEN
;
A
#
# COMPACT_ATOMS: atom_id res chain seq x y z
N MET A 1 17.37 4.64 -16.76
CA MET A 1 17.84 5.38 -15.57
C MET A 1 18.00 4.42 -14.41
N ALA A 2 19.21 4.27 -13.87
CA ALA A 2 19.52 3.30 -12.83
C ALA A 2 18.75 3.60 -11.52
N LYS A 3 18.00 2.64 -11.00
CA LYS A 3 17.37 2.70 -9.68
C LYS A 3 18.45 2.83 -8.60
N ARG A 4 18.50 3.96 -7.91
CA ARG A 4 19.36 4.17 -6.74
C ARG A 4 18.85 3.29 -5.61
N LYS A 5 19.50 2.14 -5.37
CA LYS A 5 19.23 1.32 -4.18
C LYS A 5 19.57 2.12 -2.93
N LEU A 6 18.60 2.30 -2.06
CA LEU A 6 18.82 2.91 -0.74
C LEU A 6 19.82 2.06 0.05
N SER A 7 20.80 2.69 0.71
CA SER A 7 21.73 1.96 1.55
C SER A 7 21.00 1.38 2.77
N LYS A 8 21.51 0.26 3.33
CA LYS A 8 20.96 -0.37 4.55
C LYS A 8 20.80 0.64 5.71
N GLN A 9 21.65 1.63 5.76
CA GLN A 9 21.63 2.68 6.77
C GLN A 9 20.49 3.69 6.54
N GLN A 10 20.16 3.99 5.29
CA GLN A 10 19.00 4.81 4.92
C GLN A 10 17.68 4.08 5.18
N GLN A 11 17.63 2.79 4.87
CA GLN A 11 16.46 1.94 5.18
C GLN A 11 16.21 1.86 6.70
N ARG A 12 17.28 1.69 7.52
CA ARG A 12 17.18 1.71 8.99
C ARG A 12 16.74 3.08 9.53
N ARG A 13 17.22 4.19 8.95
CA ARG A 13 16.79 5.55 9.33
C ARG A 13 15.32 5.79 9.02
N ILE A 14 14.85 5.35 7.85
CA ILE A 14 13.43 5.43 7.46
C ILE A 14 12.57 4.58 8.41
N ALA A 15 12.99 3.34 8.71
CA ALA A 15 12.28 2.48 9.65
C ALA A 15 12.26 3.03 11.08
N ASN A 16 13.35 3.65 11.55
CA ASN A 16 13.39 4.29 12.86
C ASN A 16 12.57 5.59 12.89
N GLN A 17 12.62 6.42 11.84
CA GLN A 17 11.76 7.60 11.74
C GLN A 17 10.27 7.23 11.66
N GLN A 18 9.93 6.10 11.06
CA GLN A 18 8.58 5.55 11.09
C GLN A 18 8.18 5.11 12.50
N LYS A 19 9.09 4.44 13.25
CA LYS A 19 8.86 4.05 14.65
C LYS A 19 8.70 5.26 15.59
N ASP A 20 9.50 6.30 15.41
CA ASP A 20 9.43 7.51 16.25
C ASP A 20 8.17 8.33 15.98
N LYS A 21 7.70 8.38 14.73
CA LYS A 21 6.41 8.99 14.36
C LYS A 21 5.19 8.19 14.84
N ILE A 22 5.37 6.91 15.13
CA ILE A 22 4.34 6.04 15.72
C ILE A 22 3.94 6.51 17.13
N LYS A 23 4.82 7.15 17.86
CA LYS A 23 4.54 7.65 19.22
C LYS A 23 3.75 8.97 19.29
N ASP A 24 3.60 9.67 18.16
CA ASP A 24 3.12 11.06 18.17
C ASP A 24 1.60 11.23 17.89
N ASP A 25 0.87 10.16 17.60
CA ASP A 25 -0.54 10.25 17.17
C ASP A 25 -1.57 9.97 18.28
N GLY A 26 -1.12 9.84 19.54
CA GLY A 26 -1.99 9.70 20.72
C GLY A 26 -2.89 8.45 20.77
N MET A 27 -2.85 7.60 19.75
CA MET A 27 -3.65 6.38 19.68
C MET A 27 -2.91 5.24 20.35
N GLN A 28 -3.46 4.71 21.45
CA GLN A 28 -2.92 3.52 22.10
C GLN A 28 -3.20 2.29 21.21
N LEU A 29 -2.12 1.64 20.79
CA LEU A 29 -2.17 0.45 19.94
C LEU A 29 -1.64 -0.75 20.74
N ASP A 30 -2.28 -1.89 20.55
CA ASP A 30 -1.79 -3.15 21.11
C ASP A 30 -0.63 -3.67 20.27
N GLU A 31 0.59 -3.48 20.76
CA GLU A 31 1.82 -3.97 20.10
C GLU A 31 1.91 -5.50 20.07
N SER A 32 1.15 -6.20 20.93
CA SER A 32 1.15 -7.66 21.03
C SER A 32 0.35 -8.33 19.90
N SER A 33 -0.57 -7.60 19.27
CA SER A 33 -1.48 -8.10 18.23
C SER A 33 -1.17 -7.55 16.81
N THR A 34 0.11 -7.48 16.45
CA THR A 34 0.50 -7.05 15.10
C THR A 34 0.26 -8.16 14.08
N GLN A 35 -0.60 -7.87 13.09
CA GLN A 35 -0.94 -8.79 11.99
C GLN A 35 -0.44 -8.26 10.65
N THR A 36 0.03 -9.15 9.77
CA THR A 36 0.32 -8.82 8.38
C THR A 36 -0.92 -9.04 7.54
N VAL A 37 -1.28 -8.05 6.74
CA VAL A 37 -2.44 -8.10 5.85
C VAL A 37 -2.07 -7.63 4.44
N ARG A 38 -2.85 -8.02 3.43
CA ARG A 38 -2.70 -7.57 2.06
C ARG A 38 -3.76 -6.53 1.73
N VAL A 39 -3.36 -5.36 1.24
CA VAL A 39 -4.29 -4.30 0.85
C VAL A 39 -5.05 -4.69 -0.41
N ILE A 40 -6.39 -4.73 -0.33
CA ILE A 40 -7.28 -5.02 -1.46
C ILE A 40 -7.75 -3.74 -2.12
N SER A 41 -8.21 -2.76 -1.33
CA SER A 41 -8.68 -1.49 -1.85
C SER A 41 -8.39 -0.36 -0.88
N HIS A 42 -8.25 0.85 -1.40
CA HIS A 42 -7.93 2.06 -0.65
C HIS A 42 -8.91 3.17 -1.01
N HIS A 43 -9.56 3.76 -0.01
CA HIS A 43 -10.58 4.80 -0.15
C HIS A 43 -10.31 5.97 0.83
N GLY A 44 -9.41 6.86 0.45
CA GLY A 44 -9.06 8.02 1.27
C GLY A 44 -8.36 7.65 2.59
N LYS A 45 -9.04 7.76 3.72
CA LYS A 45 -8.50 7.46 5.06
C LYS A 45 -8.72 6.01 5.52
N GLU A 46 -9.46 5.24 4.74
CA GLU A 46 -9.81 3.85 5.04
C GLU A 46 -9.33 2.92 3.92
N LEU A 47 -9.08 1.68 4.28
CA LEU A 47 -8.78 0.63 3.32
C LEU A 47 -9.43 -0.69 3.76
N PHE A 48 -9.61 -1.56 2.78
CA PHE A 48 -9.93 -2.97 3.02
C PHE A 48 -8.68 -3.80 2.76
N ALA A 49 -8.42 -4.69 3.69
CA ALA A 49 -7.30 -5.62 3.60
C ALA A 49 -7.77 -7.05 3.82
N GLU A 50 -6.97 -8.00 3.38
CA GLU A 50 -7.18 -9.44 3.52
C GLU A 50 -6.11 -10.01 4.43
N THR A 51 -6.52 -10.79 5.41
CA THR A 51 -5.64 -11.54 6.31
C THR A 51 -5.09 -12.79 5.62
N GLU A 52 -4.17 -13.51 6.26
CA GLU A 52 -3.66 -14.80 5.76
C GLU A 52 -4.77 -15.87 5.66
N ASP A 53 -5.80 -15.78 6.51
CA ASP A 53 -6.97 -16.65 6.51
C ASP A 53 -8.04 -16.24 5.48
N ALA A 54 -7.72 -15.33 4.56
CA ALA A 54 -8.64 -14.77 3.55
C ALA A 54 -9.84 -14.00 4.14
N GLU A 55 -9.75 -13.56 5.38
CA GLU A 55 -10.74 -12.70 6.00
C GLU A 55 -10.55 -11.25 5.56
N ARG A 56 -11.64 -10.57 5.23
CA ARG A 56 -11.62 -9.15 4.87
C ARG A 56 -11.85 -8.28 6.09
N ILE A 57 -10.90 -7.42 6.36
CA ILE A 57 -10.95 -6.46 7.45
C ILE A 57 -10.92 -5.03 6.93
N LYS A 58 -11.66 -4.16 7.61
CA LYS A 58 -11.62 -2.72 7.39
C LYS A 58 -10.56 -2.11 8.31
N CYS A 59 -9.69 -1.27 7.75
CA CYS A 59 -8.62 -0.63 8.49
C CYS A 59 -8.64 0.88 8.30
N LYS A 60 -8.34 1.61 9.35
CA LYS A 60 -7.97 3.04 9.29
C LYS A 60 -6.50 3.17 8.91
N ILE A 61 -6.18 4.25 8.21
CA ILE A 61 -4.81 4.54 7.81
C ILE A 61 -4.27 5.60 8.76
N ARG A 62 -3.14 5.29 9.38
CA ARG A 62 -2.40 6.27 10.17
C ARG A 62 -1.84 7.37 9.27
N GLN A 63 -1.80 8.60 9.77
CA GLN A 63 -1.20 9.72 9.04
C GLN A 63 0.30 9.44 8.78
N ASN A 64 0.82 9.93 7.65
CA ASN A 64 2.24 9.82 7.27
C ASN A 64 2.76 8.43 6.85
N LEU A 65 1.91 7.47 6.50
CA LEU A 65 2.34 6.19 5.94
C LEU A 65 2.80 6.27 4.48
N GLY A 66 2.61 7.42 3.83
CA GLY A 66 2.88 7.60 2.41
C GLY A 66 1.76 7.04 1.53
N ASP A 67 2.07 6.91 0.24
CA ASP A 67 1.12 6.41 -0.75
C ASP A 67 0.96 4.89 -0.63
N ILE A 68 -0.26 4.44 -0.37
CA ILE A 68 -0.64 3.04 -0.29
C ILE A 68 -1.22 2.59 -1.63
N ALA A 69 -0.87 1.38 -2.06
CA ALA A 69 -1.38 0.76 -3.28
C ALA A 69 -2.09 -0.56 -3.00
N CYS A 70 -3.01 -0.94 -3.87
CA CYS A 70 -3.53 -2.30 -3.85
C CYS A 70 -2.39 -3.31 -4.04
N GLY A 71 -2.40 -4.41 -3.28
CA GLY A 71 -1.34 -5.41 -3.28
C GLY A 71 -0.20 -5.13 -2.30
N ASP A 72 -0.18 -3.98 -1.60
CA ASP A 72 0.76 -3.76 -0.50
C ASP A 72 0.55 -4.75 0.63
N TYR A 73 1.64 -5.19 1.23
CA TYR A 73 1.60 -5.87 2.53
C TYR A 73 1.74 -4.83 3.62
N ALA A 74 0.78 -4.78 4.53
CA ALA A 74 0.71 -3.82 5.62
C ALA A 74 0.78 -4.53 6.98
N LEU A 75 1.35 -3.85 7.96
CA LEU A 75 1.24 -4.24 9.36
C LEU A 75 0.05 -3.50 9.96
N VAL A 76 -0.83 -4.26 10.59
CA VAL A 76 -2.04 -3.76 11.24
C VAL A 76 -1.99 -4.09 12.72
N GLN A 77 -2.42 -3.15 13.54
CA GLN A 77 -2.60 -3.30 14.98
C GLN A 77 -4.04 -2.96 15.36
N GLN A 78 -4.54 -3.58 16.43
CA GLN A 78 -5.85 -3.21 16.98
C GLN A 78 -5.71 -1.94 17.83
N ALA A 79 -6.68 -1.04 17.70
CA ALA A 79 -6.80 0.11 18.59
C ALA A 79 -7.44 -0.33 19.90
N ILE A 80 -6.88 0.09 21.03
CA ILE A 80 -7.36 -0.25 22.38
C ILE A 80 -8.56 0.61 22.76
N ASP A 81 -8.57 1.87 22.31
CA ASP A 81 -9.61 2.87 22.60
C ASP A 81 -10.52 3.10 21.40
N THR A 82 -11.46 2.19 21.16
CA THR A 82 -12.53 2.41 20.18
C THR A 82 -13.86 2.57 20.87
N THR A 83 -14.59 3.64 20.52
CA THR A 83 -15.99 3.80 20.90
C THR A 83 -16.83 2.75 20.17
N GLU A 84 -17.89 2.24 20.82
CA GLU A 84 -18.74 1.14 20.31
C GLU A 84 -19.35 1.39 18.91
N ASP A 85 -19.33 2.63 18.42
CA ASP A 85 -19.85 3.03 17.10
C ASP A 85 -18.83 2.94 15.95
N ASP A 86 -17.59 2.49 16.19
CA ASP A 86 -16.53 2.49 15.19
C ASP A 86 -16.23 1.08 14.68
N ASP A 87 -16.76 0.72 13.51
CA ASP A 87 -16.58 -0.57 12.84
C ASP A 87 -15.13 -0.94 12.50
N SER A 88 -14.16 -0.02 12.68
CA SER A 88 -12.77 -0.28 12.33
C SER A 88 -11.84 -0.19 13.53
N HIS A 89 -11.66 -1.31 14.22
CA HIS A 89 -10.69 -1.46 15.32
C HIS A 89 -9.26 -1.66 14.83
N ASN A 90 -9.06 -1.79 13.51
CA ASN A 90 -7.78 -2.09 12.90
C ASN A 90 -7.12 -0.82 12.34
N VAL A 91 -5.84 -0.63 12.66
CA VAL A 91 -5.06 0.54 12.22
C VAL A 91 -3.81 0.08 11.48
N VAL A 92 -3.63 0.55 10.26
CA VAL A 92 -2.40 0.33 9.51
C VAL A 92 -1.28 1.18 10.10
N VAL A 93 -0.23 0.52 10.59
CA VAL A 93 0.92 1.16 11.25
C VAL A 93 2.18 1.22 10.40
N ALA A 94 2.33 0.31 9.44
CA ALA A 94 3.45 0.32 8.51
C ALA A 94 3.10 -0.40 7.20
N ILE A 95 3.83 -0.06 6.14
CA ILE A 95 3.81 -0.77 4.85
C ILE A 95 5.13 -1.50 4.70
N LYS A 96 5.08 -2.79 4.36
CA LYS A 96 6.26 -3.61 4.11
C LYS A 96 6.95 -3.21 2.80
N GLU A 97 8.20 -3.62 2.66
CA GLU A 97 8.97 -3.40 1.43
C GLU A 97 8.29 -4.07 0.23
N ARG A 98 8.16 -3.32 -0.86
CA ARG A 98 7.53 -3.77 -2.10
C ARG A 98 8.55 -4.49 -2.98
N SER A 99 8.17 -5.62 -3.55
CA SER A 99 8.97 -6.30 -4.59
C SER A 99 8.97 -5.50 -5.90
N ASN A 100 7.81 -4.95 -6.27
CA ASN A 100 7.63 -4.09 -7.43
C ASN A 100 6.48 -3.12 -7.21
N LEU A 101 6.39 -2.09 -8.06
CA LEU A 101 5.36 -1.06 -7.97
C LEU A 101 4.97 -0.56 -9.36
N LEU A 102 3.75 -0.80 -9.76
CA LEU A 102 3.15 -0.18 -10.94
C LEU A 102 2.70 1.24 -10.60
N VAL A 103 3.19 2.21 -11.36
CA VAL A 103 2.89 3.63 -11.14
C VAL A 103 2.26 4.26 -12.38
N LYS A 104 1.46 5.30 -12.16
CA LYS A 104 0.96 6.17 -13.24
C LYS A 104 1.38 7.61 -13.00
N LYS A 105 1.57 8.35 -14.08
CA LYS A 105 1.71 9.80 -14.00
C LYS A 105 0.35 10.41 -13.70
N GLY A 106 0.26 11.15 -12.61
CA GLY A 106 -0.90 11.96 -12.25
C GLY A 106 -0.81 13.37 -12.84
N PHE A 107 -1.71 14.24 -12.38
CA PHE A 107 -1.72 15.66 -12.75
C PHE A 107 -0.42 16.33 -12.27
N ALA A 108 0.09 17.30 -13.06
CA ALA A 108 1.34 18.04 -12.78
C ALA A 108 2.60 17.15 -12.62
N GLY A 109 2.62 15.96 -13.24
CA GLY A 109 3.79 15.07 -13.19
C GLY A 109 3.96 14.26 -11.90
N ALA A 110 3.03 14.34 -10.97
CA ALA A 110 3.04 13.51 -9.76
C ALA A 110 2.98 12.03 -10.14
N ILE A 111 3.82 11.22 -9.51
CA ILE A 111 3.81 9.76 -9.69
C ILE A 111 2.86 9.17 -8.64
N LYS A 112 1.82 8.47 -9.09
CA LYS A 112 0.86 7.81 -8.20
C LYS A 112 0.99 6.29 -8.30
N PRO A 113 1.09 5.57 -7.18
CA PRO A 113 1.05 4.12 -7.16
C PRO A 113 -0.34 3.63 -7.62
N VAL A 114 -0.34 2.54 -8.37
CA VAL A 114 -1.55 1.87 -8.86
C VAL A 114 -1.71 0.52 -8.20
N ALA A 115 -0.65 -0.30 -8.25
CA ALA A 115 -0.62 -1.60 -7.62
C ALA A 115 0.82 -1.99 -7.26
N ALA A 116 0.98 -2.78 -6.20
CA ALA A 116 2.26 -3.25 -5.68
C ALA A 116 2.30 -4.78 -5.64
N ASN A 117 3.50 -5.34 -5.59
CA ASN A 117 3.75 -6.78 -5.45
C ASN A 117 3.02 -7.62 -6.51
N ILE A 118 3.06 -7.15 -7.77
CA ILE A 118 2.37 -7.76 -8.90
C ILE A 118 3.24 -8.91 -9.42
N GLY A 119 2.68 -10.14 -9.46
CA GLY A 119 3.33 -11.30 -10.08
C GLY A 119 3.00 -11.44 -11.56
N GLN A 120 1.83 -10.95 -11.98
CA GLN A 120 1.37 -11.08 -13.36
C GLN A 120 0.53 -9.86 -13.78
N LEU A 121 0.76 -9.37 -14.99
CA LEU A 121 -0.04 -8.33 -15.62
C LEU A 121 -0.80 -8.92 -16.81
N VAL A 122 -2.14 -8.89 -16.75
CA VAL A 122 -3.00 -9.38 -17.83
C VAL A 122 -3.63 -8.19 -18.56
N ILE A 123 -3.34 -8.04 -19.85
CA ILE A 123 -3.91 -7.00 -20.70
C ILE A 123 -5.09 -7.58 -21.47
N VAL A 124 -6.29 -7.09 -21.13
CA VAL A 124 -7.52 -7.50 -21.80
C VAL A 124 -7.88 -6.48 -22.87
N THR A 125 -8.11 -6.94 -24.09
CA THR A 125 -8.53 -6.09 -25.21
C THR A 125 -9.85 -6.59 -25.80
N ALA A 126 -10.62 -5.69 -26.40
CA ALA A 126 -11.87 -6.00 -27.07
C ALA A 126 -11.82 -5.46 -28.52
N LEU A 127 -12.68 -6.00 -29.38
CA LEU A 127 -12.80 -5.51 -30.75
C LEU A 127 -13.37 -4.10 -30.82
N LYS A 128 -14.25 -3.75 -29.86
CA LYS A 128 -14.86 -2.42 -29.73
C LYS A 128 -14.84 -2.00 -28.25
N PRO A 129 -14.33 -0.82 -27.91
CA PRO A 129 -13.62 0.13 -28.78
C PRO A 129 -12.28 -0.46 -29.28
N LYS A 130 -11.81 0.01 -30.44
CA LYS A 130 -10.54 -0.48 -31.02
C LYS A 130 -9.38 -0.32 -30.01
N PRO A 131 -8.58 -1.37 -29.79
CA PRO A 131 -7.46 -1.30 -28.87
C PRO A 131 -6.47 -0.19 -29.23
N ASN A 132 -5.97 0.50 -28.22
CA ASN A 132 -4.92 1.49 -28.41
C ASN A 132 -3.54 0.82 -28.28
N PRO A 133 -2.77 0.65 -29.36
CA PRO A 133 -1.47 -0.03 -29.31
C PRO A 133 -0.48 0.68 -28.38
N TYR A 134 -0.48 2.01 -28.29
CA TYR A 134 0.40 2.75 -27.38
C TYR A 134 0.14 2.43 -25.90
N LEU A 135 -1.10 2.10 -25.55
CA LEU A 135 -1.43 1.71 -24.20
C LEU A 135 -0.88 0.33 -23.89
N ILE A 136 -0.95 -0.61 -24.84
CA ILE A 136 -0.39 -1.95 -24.73
C ILE A 136 1.12 -1.87 -24.55
N ASP A 137 1.83 -1.13 -25.42
CA ASP A 137 3.28 -0.93 -25.35
C ASP A 137 3.72 -0.36 -24.00
N ARG A 138 2.94 0.57 -23.44
CA ARG A 138 3.22 1.14 -22.12
C ARG A 138 3.13 0.10 -21.00
N TYR A 139 2.17 -0.81 -21.05
CA TYR A 139 2.06 -1.87 -20.05
C TYR A 139 3.15 -2.92 -20.21
N LEU A 140 3.50 -3.28 -21.44
CA LEU A 140 4.61 -4.20 -21.72
C LEU A 140 5.94 -3.63 -21.19
N THR A 141 6.23 -2.37 -21.53
CA THR A 141 7.43 -1.69 -21.04
C THR A 141 7.45 -1.57 -19.50
N ALA A 142 6.29 -1.37 -18.87
CA ALA A 142 6.20 -1.31 -17.42
C ALA A 142 6.43 -2.67 -16.74
N ALA A 143 6.10 -3.78 -17.42
CA ALA A 143 6.28 -5.13 -16.90
C ALA A 143 7.75 -5.62 -17.03
N GLU A 144 8.50 -5.09 -18.02
CA GLU A 144 9.91 -5.44 -18.26
C GLU A 144 10.90 -4.69 -17.35
N ASN A 145 10.49 -3.60 -16.69
CA ASN A 145 11.32 -2.76 -15.84
C ASN A 145 11.12 -3.04 -14.35
#